data_72b1591d7eb620441ce541f5c8822beb
#
_entry.id   72b1591d7eb620441ce541f5c8822beb
#
_cell.length_a   1.000
_cell.length_b   1.000
_cell.length_c   1.000
_cell.angle_alpha   90.00
_cell.angle_beta   90.00
_cell.angle_gamma   90.00
#
_symmetry.space_group_name_H-M   'P 1'
#
loop_
_entity.id
_entity.type
_entity.pdbx_description
1 polymer ?
#
loop_
_entity_poly.entity_id
_entity_poly.type
_entity_poly.pdbx_seq_one_letter_code
_entity_poly.pdbx_strand_id
1 'polypeptide(L)'
;MNCIETGYPSLLRPWLRYYPENLGMEIDENNSIYNNFVSVVERKTDALAYIDFKTGRKVTYSELLLEADDFANALQSLGMSGNYKVGMLGFNCCADPVVFLGANKLGVPVVFVSPDGSPADIAENVRHVDILVMQNIFSELEPLINSSNIPVIIQGYTPYLPSEHCLNYEDFISMGIGCDTKAVVPQEDFDALVIFSSGSTGVAKPIVHSNRTISAAIWKMMHSDFPINEGNYLIKAIPSHIGLGSITTMLTGLLSGVTYIQITGLPNPAVDMPKETFELFTHFEEWKKQNGLNDDKGLILFAAPLFAKYYLSRLSEIQDLSMLKGILLGGSKMTKEELDAMDAAFAKRGLQIPVCNGYGQNEMGGAVALNTVHHNKNGSAGYPVIGTMVKIVDRGTFNEVGFNTVGLILEQSDSQFVRYLDMPERTAQAKIKLQDGSEWFNSTDMGYMDEDGFLYITGRTTRVVIKLDHKVSLDVIEEKMKEMPEIDEAAVVANGSGEAVVAFVSCKKAINPETMLADMSAGKTGLSIFEVPDRIELLSVLPRMNNGKIDYMLLADSVNALQ
;
A
#
# COMPACT_ATOMS: atom_id res chain seq x y z
N MET A 1 40.86 -11.05 11.84
CA MET A 1 40.12 -9.95 12.50
C MET A 1 39.23 -10.61 13.52
N ASN A 2 39.40 -10.31 14.80
CA ASN A 2 38.53 -10.82 15.83
C ASN A 2 37.09 -10.35 15.50
N CYS A 3 36.16 -11.27 15.33
CA CYS A 3 34.74 -10.95 15.31
C CYS A 3 34.41 -10.35 16.68
N ILE A 4 34.42 -9.04 16.77
CA ILE A 4 33.75 -8.34 17.84
C ILE A 4 32.29 -8.72 17.66
N GLU A 5 31.68 -9.34 18.65
CA GLU A 5 30.21 -9.50 18.75
C GLU A 5 29.66 -8.08 18.78
N THR A 6 29.32 -7.58 17.61
CA THR A 6 28.92 -6.16 17.48
C THR A 6 27.56 -5.89 18.06
N GLY A 7 26.71 -6.91 18.25
CA GLY A 7 25.36 -6.76 18.78
C GLY A 7 24.44 -5.86 17.95
N TYR A 8 24.89 -5.44 16.76
CA TYR A 8 24.16 -4.52 15.88
C TYR A 8 23.44 -5.28 14.77
N PRO A 9 22.11 -5.07 14.64
CA PRO A 9 21.30 -5.79 13.65
C PRO A 9 21.80 -5.65 12.22
N SER A 10 22.16 -4.44 11.76
CA SER A 10 22.56 -4.18 10.38
C SER A 10 23.90 -4.84 9.99
N LEU A 11 24.73 -5.17 10.98
CA LEU A 11 26.01 -5.85 10.77
C LEU A 11 25.88 -7.37 10.81
N LEU A 12 25.12 -7.90 11.76
CA LEU A 12 24.93 -9.35 11.94
C LEU A 12 23.91 -9.93 10.96
N ARG A 13 22.92 -9.16 10.57
CA ARG A 13 21.88 -9.52 9.58
C ARG A 13 21.28 -10.91 9.81
N PRO A 14 20.71 -11.20 10.99
CA PRO A 14 20.24 -12.54 11.31
C PRO A 14 19.11 -13.02 10.40
N TRP A 15 18.38 -12.10 9.75
CA TRP A 15 17.30 -12.40 8.81
C TRP A 15 17.77 -13.03 7.50
N LEU A 16 19.06 -12.96 7.13
CA LEU A 16 19.55 -13.55 5.88
C LEU A 16 19.33 -15.07 5.81
N ARG A 17 19.21 -15.74 6.97
CA ARG A 17 18.91 -17.17 7.04
C ARG A 17 17.53 -17.58 6.52
N TYR A 18 16.63 -16.59 6.36
CA TYR A 18 15.27 -16.81 5.86
C TYR A 18 15.15 -16.64 4.36
N TYR A 19 16.20 -16.16 3.70
CA TYR A 19 16.16 -15.93 2.25
C TYR A 19 16.35 -17.24 1.49
N PRO A 20 15.71 -17.39 0.32
CA PRO A 20 15.90 -18.55 -0.53
C PRO A 20 17.36 -18.66 -1.01
N GLU A 21 17.87 -19.90 -1.07
CA GLU A 21 19.25 -20.15 -1.49
C GLU A 21 19.52 -19.83 -2.96
N ASN A 22 18.50 -19.98 -3.80
CA ASN A 22 18.61 -19.75 -5.24
C ASN A 22 17.70 -18.59 -5.64
N LEU A 23 18.31 -17.49 -6.05
CA LEU A 23 17.64 -16.33 -6.58
C LEU A 23 17.77 -16.38 -8.11
N GLY A 24 16.70 -16.73 -8.78
CA GLY A 24 16.57 -16.50 -10.21
C GLY A 24 16.51 -15.00 -10.46
N MET A 25 17.19 -14.51 -11.48
CA MET A 25 16.97 -13.14 -11.92
C MET A 25 16.06 -13.18 -13.15
N GLU A 26 14.86 -12.68 -12.99
CA GLU A 26 13.83 -12.77 -14.00
C GLU A 26 13.40 -11.40 -14.54
N ILE A 27 13.88 -10.31 -13.90
CA ILE A 27 13.60 -8.93 -14.30
C ILE A 27 14.89 -8.22 -14.64
N ASP A 28 14.99 -7.71 -15.86
CA ASP A 28 16.10 -6.85 -16.26
C ASP A 28 15.88 -5.42 -15.70
N GLU A 29 16.67 -5.06 -14.70
CA GLU A 29 16.60 -3.74 -14.05
C GLU A 29 17.02 -2.58 -14.97
N ASN A 30 17.74 -2.88 -16.04
CA ASN A 30 18.16 -1.89 -17.03
C ASN A 30 17.13 -1.70 -18.14
N ASN A 31 16.00 -2.39 -18.07
CA ASN A 31 14.94 -2.31 -19.06
C ASN A 31 13.71 -1.58 -18.50
N SER A 32 12.83 -1.12 -19.41
CA SER A 32 11.53 -0.58 -18.98
C SER A 32 10.61 -1.70 -18.47
N ILE A 33 9.64 -1.34 -17.65
CA ILE A 33 8.62 -2.30 -17.19
C ILE A 33 7.83 -2.86 -18.39
N TYR A 34 7.54 -2.02 -19.39
CA TYR A 34 6.90 -2.47 -20.62
C TYR A 34 7.73 -3.56 -21.35
N ASN A 35 9.04 -3.34 -21.55
CA ASN A 35 9.89 -4.32 -22.23
C ASN A 35 10.05 -5.62 -21.41
N ASN A 36 10.14 -5.51 -20.10
CA ASN A 36 10.10 -6.69 -19.22
C ASN A 36 8.77 -7.45 -19.35
N PHE A 37 7.65 -6.73 -19.45
CA PHE A 37 6.34 -7.33 -19.69
C PHE A 37 6.27 -8.04 -21.07
N VAL A 38 6.81 -7.44 -22.13
CA VAL A 38 6.91 -8.10 -23.45
C VAL A 38 7.63 -9.44 -23.32
N SER A 39 8.74 -9.50 -22.58
CA SER A 39 9.46 -10.77 -22.35
C SER A 39 8.62 -11.81 -21.58
N VAL A 40 7.69 -11.38 -20.72
CA VAL A 40 6.71 -12.29 -20.10
C VAL A 40 5.70 -12.78 -21.12
N VAL A 41 5.16 -11.89 -21.95
CA VAL A 41 4.18 -12.23 -23.00
C VAL A 41 4.74 -13.26 -23.98
N GLU A 42 6.01 -13.16 -24.37
CA GLU A 42 6.66 -14.14 -25.25
C GLU A 42 6.62 -15.58 -24.69
N ARG A 43 6.64 -15.71 -23.35
CA ARG A 43 6.57 -17.01 -22.66
C ARG A 43 5.14 -17.43 -22.29
N LYS A 44 4.20 -16.48 -22.23
CA LYS A 44 2.87 -16.64 -21.64
C LYS A 44 1.73 -16.13 -22.53
N THR A 45 1.92 -16.11 -23.84
CA THR A 45 1.02 -15.48 -24.84
C THR A 45 -0.46 -15.71 -24.55
N ASP A 46 -0.87 -16.99 -24.41
CA ASP A 46 -2.27 -17.39 -24.24
C ASP A 46 -2.70 -17.54 -22.77
N ALA A 47 -1.78 -17.31 -21.82
CA ALA A 47 -2.12 -17.36 -20.40
C ALA A 47 -2.95 -16.14 -20.00
N LEU A 48 -3.83 -16.30 -19.02
CA LEU A 48 -4.60 -15.19 -18.48
C LEU A 48 -3.70 -14.25 -17.67
N ALA A 49 -3.69 -12.97 -18.03
CA ALA A 49 -3.07 -11.91 -17.25
C ALA A 49 -3.96 -11.53 -16.07
N TYR A 50 -5.24 -11.30 -16.34
CA TYR A 50 -6.21 -11.04 -15.25
C TYR A 50 -7.63 -11.48 -15.60
N ILE A 51 -8.45 -11.57 -14.55
CA ILE A 51 -9.88 -11.82 -14.62
C ILE A 51 -10.58 -10.74 -13.79
N ASP A 52 -11.52 -10.03 -14.38
CA ASP A 52 -12.39 -9.13 -13.62
C ASP A 52 -13.43 -9.94 -12.84
N PHE A 53 -13.43 -9.81 -11.54
CA PHE A 53 -14.29 -10.62 -10.66
C PHE A 53 -15.77 -10.41 -10.95
N LYS A 54 -16.18 -9.17 -11.17
CA LYS A 54 -17.59 -8.79 -11.30
C LYS A 54 -18.19 -9.09 -12.65
N THR A 55 -17.44 -8.83 -13.72
CA THR A 55 -17.92 -9.01 -15.10
C THR A 55 -17.56 -10.36 -15.69
N GLY A 56 -16.62 -11.08 -15.10
CA GLY A 56 -16.04 -12.29 -15.65
C GLY A 56 -15.17 -12.06 -16.89
N ARG A 57 -14.85 -10.78 -17.24
CA ARG A 57 -13.95 -10.47 -18.36
C ARG A 57 -12.58 -11.09 -18.09
N LYS A 58 -12.11 -11.85 -19.06
CA LYS A 58 -10.78 -12.45 -19.07
C LYS A 58 -9.93 -11.75 -20.08
N VAL A 59 -8.68 -11.49 -19.72
CA VAL A 59 -7.69 -10.86 -20.60
C VAL A 59 -6.42 -11.71 -20.55
N THR A 60 -5.96 -12.15 -21.69
CA THR A 60 -4.69 -12.85 -21.84
C THR A 60 -3.51 -11.87 -21.82
N TYR A 61 -2.30 -12.39 -21.66
CA TYR A 61 -1.10 -11.59 -21.73
C TYR A 61 -0.92 -10.90 -23.08
N SER A 62 -1.25 -11.59 -24.18
CA SER A 62 -1.20 -11.01 -25.53
C SER A 62 -2.26 -9.94 -25.76
N GLU A 63 -3.49 -10.16 -25.27
CA GLU A 63 -4.54 -9.15 -25.37
C GLU A 63 -4.20 -7.90 -24.58
N LEU A 64 -3.66 -8.06 -23.35
CA LEU A 64 -3.22 -6.91 -22.54
C LEU A 64 -2.09 -6.12 -23.22
N LEU A 65 -1.13 -6.83 -23.86
CA LEU A 65 -0.07 -6.17 -24.62
C LEU A 65 -0.64 -5.36 -25.77
N LEU A 66 -1.60 -5.92 -26.53
CA LEU A 66 -2.26 -5.23 -27.64
C LEU A 66 -3.02 -3.99 -27.15
N GLU A 67 -3.81 -4.11 -26.08
CA GLU A 67 -4.53 -2.98 -25.50
C GLU A 67 -3.56 -1.87 -25.02
N ALA A 68 -2.42 -2.23 -24.43
CA ALA A 68 -1.39 -1.29 -24.02
C ALA A 68 -0.70 -0.61 -25.23
N ASP A 69 -0.49 -1.35 -26.31
CA ASP A 69 0.08 -0.81 -27.54
C ASP A 69 -0.86 0.17 -28.23
N ASP A 70 -2.14 -0.14 -28.28
CA ASP A 70 -3.17 0.77 -28.81
C ASP A 70 -3.27 2.05 -27.96
N PHE A 71 -3.19 1.94 -26.63
CA PHE A 71 -3.13 3.09 -25.75
C PHE A 71 -1.88 3.96 -26.01
N ALA A 72 -0.71 3.34 -26.16
CA ALA A 72 0.53 4.06 -26.51
C ALA A 72 0.43 4.77 -27.85
N ASN A 73 -0.13 4.10 -28.87
CA ASN A 73 -0.35 4.66 -30.20
C ASN A 73 -1.30 5.88 -30.15
N ALA A 74 -2.37 5.80 -29.35
CA ALA A 74 -3.28 6.91 -29.13
C ALA A 74 -2.61 8.10 -28.44
N LEU A 75 -1.80 7.86 -27.41
CA LEU A 75 -1.00 8.91 -26.76
C LEU A 75 -0.03 9.58 -27.74
N GLN A 76 0.66 8.78 -28.55
CA GLN A 76 1.60 9.31 -29.53
C GLN A 76 0.89 10.13 -30.62
N SER A 77 -0.34 9.78 -31.03
CA SER A 77 -1.13 10.56 -31.98
C SER A 77 -1.44 11.97 -31.47
N LEU A 78 -1.46 12.15 -30.14
CA LEU A 78 -1.57 13.46 -29.47
C LEU A 78 -0.21 14.15 -29.27
N GLY A 79 0.89 13.56 -29.74
CA GLY A 79 2.25 14.10 -29.62
C GLY A 79 2.87 13.91 -28.22
N MET A 80 2.32 13.04 -27.40
CA MET A 80 2.83 12.78 -26.05
C MET A 80 4.11 11.94 -26.07
N SER A 81 5.06 12.27 -25.22
CA SER A 81 6.36 11.60 -25.07
C SER A 81 6.87 11.80 -23.65
N GLY A 82 8.07 11.36 -23.30
CA GLY A 82 8.63 11.33 -21.95
C GLY A 82 8.61 12.65 -21.14
N ASN A 83 8.32 13.79 -21.76
CA ASN A 83 8.17 15.07 -21.06
C ASN A 83 6.77 15.30 -20.48
N TYR A 84 5.81 14.42 -20.81
CA TYR A 84 4.43 14.49 -20.37
C TYR A 84 4.16 13.48 -19.26
N LYS A 85 3.03 13.61 -18.58
CA LYS A 85 2.55 12.68 -17.57
C LYS A 85 1.10 12.32 -17.82
N VAL A 86 0.78 11.03 -17.71
CA VAL A 86 -0.59 10.52 -17.78
C VAL A 86 -1.13 10.32 -16.38
N GLY A 87 -2.24 10.97 -16.05
CA GLY A 87 -2.97 10.73 -14.80
C GLY A 87 -3.94 9.58 -14.92
N MET A 88 -4.12 8.84 -13.84
CA MET A 88 -5.18 7.87 -13.68
C MET A 88 -5.91 8.15 -12.37
N LEU A 89 -7.17 8.61 -12.47
CA LEU A 89 -8.05 8.85 -11.32
C LEU A 89 -9.11 7.76 -11.25
N GLY A 90 -9.00 6.92 -10.27
CA GLY A 90 -9.92 5.82 -10.09
C GLY A 90 -9.56 4.95 -8.89
N PHE A 91 -10.51 4.08 -8.57
CA PHE A 91 -10.21 2.94 -7.72
C PHE A 91 -9.61 1.82 -8.60
N ASN A 92 -9.89 0.57 -8.35
CA ASN A 92 -9.41 -0.48 -9.26
C ASN A 92 -10.23 -0.50 -10.56
N CYS A 93 -9.55 -0.48 -11.71
CA CYS A 93 -10.23 -0.69 -12.99
C CYS A 93 -9.35 -1.48 -13.98
N CYS A 94 -10.00 -2.02 -15.02
CA CYS A 94 -9.31 -2.80 -16.06
C CYS A 94 -8.34 -1.96 -16.91
N ALA A 95 -8.46 -0.63 -16.90
CA ALA A 95 -7.53 0.25 -17.59
C ALA A 95 -6.21 0.48 -16.84
N ASP A 96 -6.14 0.23 -15.53
CA ASP A 96 -4.91 0.48 -14.75
C ASP A 96 -3.66 -0.13 -15.40
N PRO A 97 -3.61 -1.44 -15.75
CA PRO A 97 -2.46 -2.04 -16.38
C PRO A 97 -2.24 -1.54 -17.83
N VAL A 98 -3.31 -1.29 -18.58
CA VAL A 98 -3.24 -0.78 -19.96
C VAL A 98 -2.61 0.61 -19.99
N VAL A 99 -3.10 1.52 -19.14
CA VAL A 99 -2.59 2.90 -19.02
C VAL A 99 -1.12 2.89 -18.60
N PHE A 100 -0.79 2.07 -17.58
CA PHE A 100 0.58 2.01 -17.09
C PHE A 100 1.55 1.47 -18.16
N LEU A 101 1.25 0.33 -18.75
CA LEU A 101 2.12 -0.31 -19.74
C LEU A 101 2.24 0.53 -21.02
N GLY A 102 1.12 1.06 -21.52
CA GLY A 102 1.13 1.87 -22.74
C GLY A 102 1.88 3.20 -22.58
N ALA A 103 1.71 3.89 -21.45
CA ALA A 103 2.49 5.09 -21.14
C ALA A 103 3.99 4.75 -20.97
N ASN A 104 4.31 3.67 -20.24
CA ASN A 104 5.68 3.21 -20.02
C ASN A 104 6.39 2.81 -21.32
N LYS A 105 5.66 2.29 -22.33
CA LYS A 105 6.18 2.04 -23.68
C LYS A 105 6.79 3.30 -24.30
N LEU A 106 6.20 4.46 -24.05
CA LEU A 106 6.63 5.76 -24.57
C LEU A 106 7.62 6.51 -23.66
N GLY A 107 7.98 5.94 -22.52
CA GLY A 107 8.77 6.63 -21.48
C GLY A 107 7.98 7.73 -20.76
N VAL A 108 6.66 7.68 -20.78
CA VAL A 108 5.76 8.63 -20.12
C VAL A 108 5.40 8.11 -18.73
N PRO A 109 5.69 8.85 -17.65
CA PRO A 109 5.31 8.42 -16.31
C PRO A 109 3.80 8.48 -16.09
N VAL A 110 3.27 7.52 -15.33
CA VAL A 110 1.88 7.48 -14.89
C VAL A 110 1.77 8.03 -13.48
N VAL A 111 0.80 8.90 -13.26
CA VAL A 111 0.42 9.44 -11.94
C VAL A 111 -0.88 8.76 -11.52
N PHE A 112 -0.82 7.82 -10.59
CA PHE A 112 -2.04 7.31 -9.96
C PHE A 112 -2.53 8.33 -8.94
N VAL A 113 -3.50 9.13 -9.36
CA VAL A 113 -4.10 10.19 -8.54
C VAL A 113 -4.91 9.55 -7.42
N SER A 114 -4.61 9.92 -6.17
CA SER A 114 -5.41 9.45 -5.03
C SER A 114 -6.82 10.03 -5.10
N PRO A 115 -7.85 9.20 -5.06
CA PRO A 115 -9.23 9.65 -4.95
C PRO A 115 -9.61 9.99 -3.50
N ASP A 116 -8.68 9.81 -2.55
CA ASP A 116 -8.87 10.14 -1.14
C ASP A 116 -8.72 11.65 -0.94
N GLY A 117 -9.66 12.26 -0.27
CA GLY A 117 -9.63 13.68 0.04
C GLY A 117 -10.86 14.44 -0.48
N SER A 118 -10.84 15.75 -0.31
CA SER A 118 -11.88 16.63 -0.85
C SER A 118 -11.76 16.78 -2.38
N PRO A 119 -12.81 17.21 -3.07
CA PRO A 119 -12.72 17.54 -4.50
C PRO A 119 -11.59 18.52 -4.83
N ALA A 120 -11.26 19.46 -3.93
CA ALA A 120 -10.18 20.40 -4.10
C ALA A 120 -8.80 19.71 -4.00
N ASP A 121 -8.62 18.76 -3.08
CA ASP A 121 -7.39 17.99 -2.95
C ASP A 121 -7.14 17.13 -4.18
N ILE A 122 -8.19 16.49 -4.71
CA ILE A 122 -8.12 15.69 -5.94
C ILE A 122 -7.73 16.59 -7.13
N ALA A 123 -8.37 17.74 -7.27
CA ALA A 123 -8.04 18.69 -8.34
C ALA A 123 -6.60 19.23 -8.22
N GLU A 124 -6.10 19.44 -7.00
CA GLU A 124 -4.69 19.81 -6.78
C GLU A 124 -3.74 18.70 -7.23
N ASN A 125 -4.03 17.45 -6.90
CA ASN A 125 -3.22 16.30 -7.32
C ASN A 125 -3.24 16.09 -8.84
N VAL A 126 -4.34 16.40 -9.52
CA VAL A 126 -4.47 16.33 -10.99
C VAL A 126 -3.58 17.38 -11.70
N ARG A 127 -3.17 18.45 -11.05
CA ARG A 127 -2.26 19.46 -11.67
C ARG A 127 -0.89 18.92 -12.08
N HIS A 128 -0.53 17.74 -11.58
CA HIS A 128 0.73 17.09 -11.93
C HIS A 128 0.65 16.29 -13.25
N VAL A 129 -0.47 16.32 -13.98
CA VAL A 129 -0.65 15.53 -15.20
C VAL A 129 -1.01 16.40 -16.40
N ASP A 130 -0.72 15.91 -17.60
CA ASP A 130 -0.99 16.58 -18.87
C ASP A 130 -2.24 16.01 -19.56
N ILE A 131 -2.59 14.77 -19.26
CA ILE A 131 -3.81 14.09 -19.70
C ILE A 131 -4.30 13.18 -18.56
N LEU A 132 -5.62 13.07 -18.40
CA LEU A 132 -6.22 12.30 -17.32
C LEU A 132 -7.17 11.24 -17.85
N VAL A 133 -6.89 9.98 -17.50
CA VAL A 133 -7.86 8.88 -17.59
C VAL A 133 -8.62 8.83 -16.27
N MET A 134 -9.94 8.95 -16.32
CA MET A 134 -10.78 9.06 -15.14
C MET A 134 -11.95 8.07 -15.19
N GLN A 135 -12.17 7.33 -14.10
CA GLN A 135 -13.38 6.53 -13.99
C GLN A 135 -14.63 7.43 -13.96
N ASN A 136 -15.71 7.02 -14.63
CA ASN A 136 -16.93 7.79 -14.72
C ASN A 136 -17.63 8.08 -13.38
N ILE A 137 -17.31 7.33 -12.32
CA ILE A 137 -17.78 7.62 -10.94
C ILE A 137 -17.28 8.96 -10.40
N PHE A 138 -16.24 9.52 -11.02
CA PHE A 138 -15.69 10.84 -10.69
C PHE A 138 -16.11 11.94 -11.67
N SER A 139 -17.08 11.68 -12.55
CA SER A 139 -17.54 12.64 -13.58
C SER A 139 -18.01 13.98 -13.01
N GLU A 140 -18.49 14.02 -11.78
CA GLU A 140 -18.88 15.26 -11.09
C GLU A 140 -17.68 16.21 -10.85
N LEU A 141 -16.45 15.69 -10.86
CA LEU A 141 -15.23 16.48 -10.74
C LEU A 141 -14.79 17.12 -12.06
N GLU A 142 -15.37 16.71 -13.20
CA GLU A 142 -14.99 17.19 -14.52
C GLU A 142 -14.94 18.72 -14.64
N PRO A 143 -15.97 19.48 -14.19
CA PRO A 143 -15.93 20.94 -14.28
C PRO A 143 -14.77 21.57 -13.50
N LEU A 144 -14.40 20.97 -12.37
CA LEU A 144 -13.28 21.44 -11.55
C LEU A 144 -11.93 21.14 -12.22
N ILE A 145 -11.79 19.96 -12.81
CA ILE A 145 -10.58 19.53 -13.53
C ILE A 145 -10.42 20.30 -14.83
N ASN A 146 -11.50 20.52 -15.60
CA ASN A 146 -11.49 21.26 -16.86
C ASN A 146 -11.06 22.72 -16.69
N SER A 147 -11.25 23.31 -15.51
CA SER A 147 -10.71 24.64 -15.21
C SER A 147 -9.18 24.74 -15.35
N SER A 148 -8.49 23.60 -15.39
CA SER A 148 -7.04 23.47 -15.54
C SER A 148 -6.58 23.23 -16.99
N ASN A 149 -7.48 23.19 -17.98
CA ASN A 149 -7.22 22.88 -19.38
C ASN A 149 -6.53 21.52 -19.64
N ILE A 150 -6.79 20.54 -18.79
CA ILE A 150 -6.25 19.18 -18.95
C ILE A 150 -7.25 18.38 -19.78
N PRO A 151 -6.84 17.74 -20.90
CA PRO A 151 -7.71 16.84 -21.63
C PRO A 151 -8.11 15.66 -20.72
N VAL A 152 -9.39 15.41 -20.59
CA VAL A 152 -9.94 14.33 -19.76
C VAL A 152 -10.43 13.21 -20.65
N ILE A 153 -9.94 11.99 -20.39
CA ILE A 153 -10.43 10.78 -21.02
C ILE A 153 -11.23 10.04 -19.97
N ILE A 154 -12.49 9.80 -20.23
CA ILE A 154 -13.38 9.11 -19.29
C ILE A 154 -13.49 7.65 -19.67
N GLN A 155 -13.34 6.79 -18.66
CA GLN A 155 -13.57 5.37 -18.77
C GLN A 155 -14.70 4.95 -17.85
N GLY A 156 -15.60 4.08 -18.30
CA GLY A 156 -16.63 3.48 -17.45
C GLY A 156 -17.65 2.64 -18.21
N TYR A 157 -18.45 1.90 -17.47
CA TYR A 157 -19.45 0.98 -18.02
C TYR A 157 -20.80 1.66 -18.34
N THR A 158 -20.98 2.91 -17.95
CA THR A 158 -22.22 3.68 -18.24
C THR A 158 -21.97 4.68 -19.35
N PRO A 159 -22.89 4.85 -20.29
CA PRO A 159 -22.78 5.88 -21.30
C PRO A 159 -22.66 7.26 -20.62
N TYR A 160 -21.56 7.91 -20.79
CA TYR A 160 -21.31 9.28 -20.40
C TYR A 160 -21.31 10.12 -21.68
N LEU A 161 -21.97 11.26 -21.68
CA LEU A 161 -21.89 12.20 -22.78
C LEU A 161 -20.66 13.09 -22.53
N PRO A 162 -19.58 12.93 -23.30
CA PRO A 162 -18.39 13.74 -23.11
C PRO A 162 -18.71 15.22 -23.37
N SER A 163 -18.14 16.09 -22.55
CA SER A 163 -18.08 17.53 -22.84
C SER A 163 -17.09 17.81 -23.98
N GLU A 164 -17.01 19.06 -24.42
CA GLU A 164 -16.05 19.47 -25.48
C GLU A 164 -14.57 19.16 -25.12
N HIS A 165 -14.27 18.92 -23.83
CA HIS A 165 -12.92 18.63 -23.30
C HIS A 165 -12.72 17.18 -22.90
N CYS A 166 -13.71 16.31 -23.10
CA CYS A 166 -13.65 14.90 -22.71
C CYS A 166 -13.77 14.01 -23.94
N LEU A 167 -12.92 12.98 -23.99
CA LEU A 167 -13.02 11.89 -24.94
C LEU A 167 -13.57 10.65 -24.21
N ASN A 168 -14.39 9.86 -24.90
CA ASN A 168 -14.70 8.53 -24.45
C ASN A 168 -13.42 7.66 -24.55
N TYR A 169 -13.22 6.73 -23.62
CA TYR A 169 -12.03 5.89 -23.61
C TYR A 169 -11.88 5.04 -24.86
N GLU A 170 -12.99 4.44 -25.36
CA GLU A 170 -12.97 3.65 -26.59
C GLU A 170 -12.67 4.50 -27.83
N ASP A 171 -13.20 5.72 -27.91
CA ASP A 171 -12.91 6.65 -28.99
C ASP A 171 -11.42 7.04 -28.97
N PHE A 172 -10.85 7.31 -27.80
CA PHE A 172 -9.44 7.60 -27.63
C PHE A 172 -8.57 6.43 -28.10
N ILE A 173 -8.84 5.21 -27.63
CA ILE A 173 -8.11 4.01 -28.05
C ILE A 173 -8.19 3.83 -29.56
N SER A 174 -9.34 4.08 -30.17
CA SER A 174 -9.52 3.94 -31.62
C SER A 174 -8.61 4.85 -32.45
N MET A 175 -8.17 6.00 -31.89
CA MET A 175 -7.19 6.88 -32.55
C MET A 175 -5.82 6.24 -32.75
N GLY A 176 -5.47 5.26 -31.90
CA GLY A 176 -4.22 4.52 -31.98
C GLY A 176 -4.24 3.34 -32.94
N ILE A 177 -5.43 2.87 -33.36
CA ILE A 177 -5.55 1.66 -34.19
C ILE A 177 -4.86 1.87 -35.55
N GLY A 178 -3.93 0.95 -35.86
CA GLY A 178 -3.16 0.98 -37.10
C GLY A 178 -1.91 1.85 -37.06
N CYS A 179 -1.61 2.51 -35.94
CA CYS A 179 -0.30 3.10 -35.69
C CYS A 179 0.68 2.03 -35.21
N ASP A 180 1.97 2.22 -35.44
CA ASP A 180 3.04 1.32 -34.98
C ASP A 180 4.09 2.12 -34.20
N THR A 181 3.78 2.35 -32.93
CA THR A 181 4.68 3.08 -32.04
C THR A 181 5.76 2.14 -31.50
N LYS A 182 7.01 2.55 -31.66
CA LYS A 182 8.14 1.80 -31.11
C LYS A 182 8.31 2.07 -29.61
N ALA A 183 8.58 1.03 -28.86
CA ALA A 183 8.95 1.15 -27.47
C ALA A 183 10.25 1.96 -27.30
N VAL A 184 10.29 2.80 -26.28
CA VAL A 184 11.51 3.49 -25.88
C VAL A 184 12.50 2.44 -25.37
N VAL A 185 13.72 2.47 -25.86
CA VAL A 185 14.85 1.74 -25.30
C VAL A 185 15.52 2.67 -24.30
N PRO A 186 15.45 2.39 -22.99
CA PRO A 186 16.05 3.27 -22.00
C PRO A 186 17.56 3.35 -22.20
N GLN A 187 18.10 4.54 -22.43
CA GLN A 187 19.54 4.79 -22.34
C GLN A 187 19.94 5.18 -20.92
N GLU A 188 18.99 5.72 -20.17
CA GLU A 188 19.06 6.08 -18.76
C GLU A 188 17.76 5.68 -18.09
N ASP A 189 17.79 5.48 -16.76
CA ASP A 189 16.60 5.22 -15.97
C ASP A 189 15.67 6.46 -16.00
N PHE A 190 14.38 6.26 -16.22
CA PHE A 190 13.39 7.32 -16.30
C PHE A 190 12.24 7.13 -15.31
N ASP A 191 11.58 8.23 -14.94
CA ASP A 191 10.39 8.22 -14.10
C ASP A 191 9.30 7.36 -14.75
N ALA A 192 8.73 6.43 -13.99
CA ALA A 192 7.71 5.53 -14.52
C ALA A 192 6.37 5.65 -13.79
N LEU A 193 6.41 5.94 -12.50
CA LEU A 193 5.22 5.96 -11.64
C LEU A 193 5.31 7.08 -10.62
N VAL A 194 4.19 7.77 -10.42
CA VAL A 194 3.98 8.67 -9.29
C VAL A 194 2.77 8.18 -8.50
N ILE A 195 2.96 7.94 -7.21
CA ILE A 195 1.90 7.63 -6.24
C ILE A 195 1.96 8.60 -5.07
N PHE A 196 0.88 8.76 -4.34
CA PHE A 196 0.83 9.74 -3.25
C PHE A 196 0.99 9.07 -1.89
N SER A 197 1.69 9.74 -0.97
CA SER A 197 1.68 9.32 0.43
C SER A 197 0.29 9.53 1.04
N SER A 198 -0.05 8.73 2.05
CA SER A 198 -1.38 8.77 2.71
C SER A 198 -1.68 10.03 3.52
N GLY A 199 -0.93 11.09 3.36
CA GLY A 199 -1.23 12.42 3.91
C GLY A 199 -1.52 12.52 5.41
N SER A 200 -1.18 11.52 6.22
CA SER A 200 -1.48 11.49 7.67
C SER A 200 -0.94 12.69 8.48
N THR A 201 -0.13 13.53 7.86
CA THR A 201 0.48 14.72 8.47
C THR A 201 0.21 16.01 7.69
N GLY A 202 -0.74 16.03 6.75
CA GLY A 202 -1.05 17.18 5.91
C GLY A 202 -1.15 16.83 4.41
N VAL A 203 -0.61 17.68 3.56
CA VAL A 203 -0.67 17.52 2.10
C VAL A 203 0.00 16.21 1.65
N ALA A 204 -0.71 15.42 0.86
CA ALA A 204 -0.18 14.20 0.25
C ALA A 204 1.05 14.52 -0.60
N LYS A 205 2.13 13.73 -0.43
CA LYS A 205 3.38 13.94 -1.18
C LYS A 205 3.39 13.04 -2.41
N PRO A 206 3.63 13.58 -3.62
CA PRO A 206 3.79 12.78 -4.83
C PRO A 206 5.17 12.11 -4.84
N ILE A 207 5.20 10.79 -4.78
CA ILE A 207 6.37 9.92 -4.69
C ILE A 207 6.70 9.39 -6.07
N VAL A 208 7.90 9.64 -6.57
CA VAL A 208 8.35 9.23 -7.89
C VAL A 208 9.16 7.94 -7.82
N HIS A 209 8.74 6.96 -8.59
CA HIS A 209 9.48 5.74 -8.87
C HIS A 209 9.93 5.67 -10.32
N SER A 210 11.14 5.21 -10.54
CA SER A 210 11.68 4.90 -11.87
C SER A 210 11.42 3.42 -12.24
N ASN A 211 11.70 3.05 -13.49
CA ASN A 211 11.63 1.65 -13.89
C ASN A 211 12.52 0.76 -13.02
N ARG A 212 13.73 1.20 -12.71
CA ARG A 212 14.69 0.46 -11.89
C ARG A 212 14.15 0.24 -10.47
N THR A 213 13.63 1.29 -9.83
CA THR A 213 13.11 1.17 -8.45
C THR A 213 11.86 0.27 -8.40
N ILE A 214 11.02 0.29 -9.44
CA ILE A 214 9.87 -0.61 -9.56
C ILE A 214 10.33 -2.04 -9.81
N SER A 215 11.28 -2.28 -10.73
CA SER A 215 11.85 -3.60 -10.99
C SER A 215 12.43 -4.23 -9.73
N ALA A 216 13.19 -3.44 -8.94
CA ALA A 216 13.71 -3.89 -7.65
C ALA A 216 12.60 -4.23 -6.64
N ALA A 217 11.52 -3.44 -6.60
CA ALA A 217 10.38 -3.72 -5.73
C ALA A 217 9.63 -5.01 -6.11
N ILE A 218 9.43 -5.23 -7.41
CA ILE A 218 8.80 -6.44 -7.92
C ILE A 218 9.69 -7.66 -7.64
N TRP A 219 11.00 -7.55 -7.89
CA TRP A 219 11.96 -8.61 -7.64
C TRP A 219 11.96 -9.05 -6.17
N LYS A 220 11.90 -8.10 -5.23
CA LYS A 220 11.76 -8.40 -3.79
C LYS A 220 10.53 -9.25 -3.49
N MET A 221 9.39 -8.92 -4.10
CA MET A 221 8.14 -9.64 -3.86
C MET A 221 8.14 -11.03 -4.51
N MET A 222 8.70 -11.19 -5.70
CA MET A 222 8.84 -12.49 -6.37
C MET A 222 9.71 -13.46 -5.55
N HIS A 223 10.65 -12.94 -4.77
CA HIS A 223 11.58 -13.72 -3.93
C HIS A 223 11.25 -13.66 -2.42
N SER A 224 10.05 -13.21 -2.04
CA SER A 224 9.59 -13.03 -0.64
C SER A 224 9.05 -14.33 -0.15
N ASP A 225 9.23 -15.43 -0.20
CA ASP A 225 8.63 -16.64 0.42
C ASP A 225 7.07 -16.65 0.46
N PHE A 226 6.42 -15.76 -0.33
CA PHE A 226 5.01 -15.86 -0.66
C PHE A 226 4.86 -16.68 -1.95
N PRO A 227 3.84 -17.54 -2.06
CA PRO A 227 3.68 -18.44 -3.20
C PRO A 227 3.13 -17.70 -4.43
N ILE A 228 3.78 -16.60 -4.84
CA ILE A 228 3.46 -15.84 -6.06
C ILE A 228 3.98 -16.62 -7.26
N ASN A 229 3.21 -17.59 -7.71
CA ASN A 229 3.56 -18.50 -8.80
C ASN A 229 2.29 -18.96 -9.57
N GLU A 230 2.48 -19.64 -10.67
CA GLU A 230 1.41 -20.09 -11.57
C GLU A 230 0.36 -21.03 -10.94
N GLY A 231 0.68 -21.61 -9.78
CA GLY A 231 -0.25 -22.45 -9.00
C GLY A 231 -1.30 -21.65 -8.23
N ASN A 232 -1.27 -20.33 -8.30
CA ASN A 232 -2.18 -19.48 -7.51
C ASN A 232 -2.69 -18.30 -8.33
N TYR A 233 -3.84 -17.76 -7.93
CA TYR A 233 -4.35 -16.46 -8.35
C TYR A 233 -3.99 -15.41 -7.31
N LEU A 234 -3.55 -14.24 -7.76
CA LEU A 234 -3.28 -13.10 -6.88
C LEU A 234 -4.50 -12.16 -6.88
N ILE A 235 -5.06 -11.86 -5.71
CA ILE A 235 -6.23 -10.98 -5.63
C ILE A 235 -5.76 -9.52 -5.61
N LYS A 236 -6.16 -8.75 -6.62
CA LYS A 236 -5.95 -7.30 -6.66
C LYS A 236 -7.19 -6.58 -6.13
N ALA A 237 -7.23 -6.41 -4.81
CA ALA A 237 -8.28 -5.64 -4.13
C ALA A 237 -7.81 -4.20 -3.80
N ILE A 238 -6.54 -4.03 -3.43
CA ILE A 238 -6.01 -2.72 -3.04
C ILE A 238 -5.91 -1.79 -4.26
N PRO A 239 -6.35 -0.52 -4.15
CA PRO A 239 -6.31 0.45 -5.25
C PRO A 239 -4.91 0.74 -5.79
N SER A 240 -4.83 1.05 -7.10
CA SER A 240 -3.56 1.30 -7.79
C SER A 240 -2.85 2.59 -7.37
N HIS A 241 -3.55 3.55 -6.76
CA HIS A 241 -2.92 4.76 -6.21
C HIS A 241 -2.10 4.48 -4.92
N ILE A 242 -2.13 3.24 -4.41
CA ILE A 242 -1.32 2.75 -3.29
C ILE A 242 -0.26 1.79 -3.83
N GLY A 243 1.01 1.90 -3.40
CA GLY A 243 2.10 1.04 -3.87
C GLY A 243 1.84 -0.45 -3.68
N LEU A 244 1.12 -0.84 -2.62
CA LEU A 244 0.67 -2.22 -2.41
C LEU A 244 -0.25 -2.70 -3.54
N GLY A 245 -1.11 -1.84 -4.07
CA GLY A 245 -2.02 -2.16 -5.17
C GLY A 245 -1.36 -2.12 -6.54
N SER A 246 -0.57 -1.10 -6.84
CA SER A 246 0.09 -0.93 -8.14
C SER A 246 1.35 -1.79 -8.27
N ILE A 247 2.34 -1.60 -7.40
CA ILE A 247 3.64 -2.26 -7.53
C ILE A 247 3.56 -3.69 -7.00
N THR A 248 3.17 -3.85 -5.72
CA THR A 248 3.26 -5.13 -5.02
C THR A 248 2.25 -6.16 -5.54
N THR A 249 1.06 -5.73 -6.01
CA THR A 249 0.04 -6.65 -6.52
C THR A 249 -0.01 -6.68 -8.05
N MET A 250 -0.38 -5.56 -8.69
CA MET A 250 -0.61 -5.53 -10.13
C MET A 250 0.65 -5.83 -10.94
N LEU A 251 1.70 -5.03 -10.77
CA LEU A 251 2.93 -5.19 -11.57
C LEU A 251 3.70 -6.45 -11.20
N THR A 252 3.73 -6.82 -9.90
CA THR A 252 4.32 -8.10 -9.48
C THR A 252 3.59 -9.28 -10.13
N GLY A 253 2.25 -9.31 -10.10
CA GLY A 253 1.47 -10.35 -10.75
C GLY A 253 1.78 -10.47 -12.24
N LEU A 254 1.78 -9.35 -12.97
CA LEU A 254 2.05 -9.33 -14.40
C LEU A 254 3.47 -9.78 -14.74
N LEU A 255 4.49 -9.29 -14.04
CA LEU A 255 5.88 -9.64 -14.35
C LEU A 255 6.27 -11.03 -13.85
N SER A 256 5.56 -11.58 -12.86
CA SER A 256 5.71 -12.98 -12.43
C SER A 256 5.00 -13.98 -13.34
N GLY A 257 4.22 -13.53 -14.32
CA GLY A 257 3.42 -14.42 -15.18
C GLY A 257 2.23 -15.06 -14.46
N VAL A 258 1.77 -14.43 -13.35
CA VAL A 258 0.66 -14.92 -12.52
C VAL A 258 -0.64 -14.23 -12.91
N THR A 259 -1.71 -15.00 -13.00
CA THR A 259 -3.06 -14.44 -13.22
C THR A 259 -3.55 -13.74 -11.96
N TYR A 260 -3.95 -12.48 -12.05
CA TYR A 260 -4.62 -11.85 -10.91
C TYR A 260 -6.14 -11.72 -11.12
N ILE A 261 -6.87 -11.76 -9.99
CA ILE A 261 -8.31 -11.50 -9.96
C ILE A 261 -8.51 -10.04 -9.56
N GLN A 262 -9.03 -9.25 -10.48
CA GLN A 262 -9.26 -7.82 -10.30
C GLN A 262 -10.61 -7.57 -9.65
N ILE A 263 -10.61 -6.89 -8.52
CA ILE A 263 -11.82 -6.39 -7.87
C ILE A 263 -12.06 -4.95 -8.36
N THR A 264 -13.13 -4.72 -9.13
CA THR A 264 -13.36 -3.46 -9.86
C THR A 264 -14.69 -2.80 -9.52
N GLY A 265 -14.84 -1.53 -9.91
CA GLY A 265 -16.11 -0.83 -9.98
C GLY A 265 -16.77 -0.51 -8.65
N LEU A 266 -15.98 -0.18 -7.63
CA LEU A 266 -16.46 -0.02 -6.25
C LEU A 266 -16.63 1.46 -5.88
N PRO A 267 -17.86 1.93 -5.60
CA PRO A 267 -18.10 3.32 -5.22
C PRO A 267 -17.59 3.67 -3.82
N ASN A 268 -17.49 2.68 -2.93
CA ASN A 268 -16.95 2.83 -1.58
C ASN A 268 -15.93 1.73 -1.28
N PRO A 269 -14.66 1.90 -1.67
CA PRO A 269 -13.66 0.85 -1.57
C PRO A 269 -13.45 0.29 -0.16
N ALA A 270 -13.50 1.13 0.88
CA ALA A 270 -13.29 0.70 2.26
C ALA A 270 -14.35 -0.30 2.75
N VAL A 271 -15.55 -0.24 2.18
CA VAL A 271 -16.67 -1.14 2.51
C VAL A 271 -16.80 -2.26 1.50
N ASP A 272 -16.73 -1.91 0.22
CA ASP A 272 -17.06 -2.82 -0.87
C ASP A 272 -15.93 -3.83 -1.15
N MET A 273 -14.66 -3.42 -1.05
CA MET A 273 -13.53 -4.35 -1.30
C MET A 273 -13.50 -5.54 -0.32
N PRO A 274 -13.60 -5.34 1.01
CA PRO A 274 -13.71 -6.46 1.93
C PRO A 274 -14.89 -7.38 1.62
N LYS A 275 -16.04 -6.80 1.22
CA LYS A 275 -17.24 -7.55 0.86
C LYS A 275 -17.04 -8.38 -0.41
N GLU A 276 -16.57 -7.78 -1.49
CA GLU A 276 -16.36 -8.47 -2.77
C GLU A 276 -15.29 -9.59 -2.65
N THR A 277 -14.20 -9.34 -1.90
CA THR A 277 -13.20 -10.39 -1.63
C THR A 277 -13.77 -11.50 -0.76
N PHE A 278 -14.65 -11.19 0.18
CA PHE A 278 -15.35 -12.18 1.00
C PHE A 278 -16.28 -13.04 0.14
N GLU A 279 -17.03 -12.45 -0.79
CA GLU A 279 -17.87 -13.17 -1.74
C GLU A 279 -17.01 -14.11 -2.63
N LEU A 280 -15.85 -13.65 -3.09
CA LEU A 280 -14.92 -14.51 -3.82
C LEU A 280 -14.49 -15.72 -3.00
N PHE A 281 -14.15 -15.57 -1.70
CA PHE A 281 -13.74 -16.69 -0.85
C PHE A 281 -14.87 -17.67 -0.60
N THR A 282 -16.07 -17.15 -0.30
CA THR A 282 -17.21 -18.01 0.04
C THR A 282 -17.74 -18.81 -1.14
N HIS A 283 -17.51 -18.33 -2.36
CA HIS A 283 -18.04 -18.93 -3.61
C HIS A 283 -16.94 -19.27 -4.63
N PHE A 284 -15.67 -19.43 -4.21
CA PHE A 284 -14.55 -19.54 -5.12
C PHE A 284 -14.67 -20.69 -6.15
N GLU A 285 -15.02 -21.88 -5.71
CA GLU A 285 -15.17 -23.03 -6.63
C GLU A 285 -16.35 -22.86 -7.59
N GLU A 286 -17.44 -22.25 -7.15
CA GLU A 286 -18.58 -21.92 -7.99
C GLU A 286 -18.20 -20.84 -9.00
N TRP A 287 -17.50 -19.79 -8.55
CA TRP A 287 -17.01 -18.71 -9.40
C TRP A 287 -16.02 -19.24 -10.46
N LYS A 288 -15.09 -20.12 -10.11
CA LYS A 288 -14.20 -20.78 -11.08
C LYS A 288 -15.01 -21.52 -12.15
N LYS A 289 -15.97 -22.33 -11.73
CA LYS A 289 -16.83 -23.09 -12.64
C LYS A 289 -17.63 -22.18 -13.58
N GLN A 290 -18.24 -21.12 -13.06
CA GLN A 290 -18.98 -20.13 -13.86
C GLN A 290 -18.08 -19.45 -14.90
N ASN A 291 -16.81 -19.24 -14.55
CA ASN A 291 -15.82 -18.65 -15.42
C ASN A 291 -15.06 -19.70 -16.27
N GLY A 292 -15.45 -20.98 -16.25
CA GLY A 292 -14.81 -22.02 -17.04
C GLY A 292 -13.34 -22.25 -16.69
N LEU A 293 -12.97 -22.02 -15.42
CA LEU A 293 -11.63 -22.28 -14.89
C LEU A 293 -11.63 -23.68 -14.26
N ASN A 294 -10.88 -24.60 -14.85
CA ASN A 294 -10.82 -26.00 -14.43
C ASN A 294 -9.41 -26.35 -13.95
N ASP A 295 -8.95 -25.63 -12.94
CA ASP A 295 -7.63 -25.81 -12.33
C ASP A 295 -7.73 -25.92 -10.80
N ASP A 296 -6.63 -26.34 -10.16
CA ASP A 296 -6.52 -26.49 -8.71
C ASP A 296 -5.83 -25.29 -8.04
N LYS A 297 -5.81 -24.13 -8.72
CA LYS A 297 -5.15 -22.94 -8.21
C LYS A 297 -5.80 -22.43 -6.94
N GLY A 298 -4.94 -22.01 -6.01
CA GLY A 298 -5.35 -21.33 -4.80
C GLY A 298 -5.37 -19.81 -4.98
N LEU A 299 -5.59 -19.11 -3.85
CA LEU A 299 -5.68 -17.66 -3.77
C LEU A 299 -4.58 -17.08 -2.89
N ILE A 300 -4.04 -15.94 -3.30
CA ILE A 300 -3.16 -15.08 -2.49
C ILE A 300 -3.86 -13.74 -2.30
N LEU A 301 -3.98 -13.31 -1.06
CA LEU A 301 -4.57 -12.02 -0.70
C LEU A 301 -3.55 -11.09 -0.06
N PHE A 302 -3.36 -9.92 -0.64
CA PHE A 302 -2.71 -8.78 0.01
C PHE A 302 -3.77 -7.74 0.34
N ALA A 303 -3.90 -7.39 1.62
CA ALA A 303 -5.02 -6.59 2.10
C ALA A 303 -4.64 -5.69 3.29
N ALA A 304 -5.55 -4.79 3.65
CA ALA A 304 -5.46 -4.04 4.90
C ALA A 304 -6.12 -4.83 6.06
N PRO A 305 -5.76 -4.57 7.33
CA PRO A 305 -6.37 -5.21 8.49
C PRO A 305 -7.90 -5.11 8.56
N LEU A 306 -8.48 -4.08 7.97
CA LEU A 306 -9.93 -3.92 7.86
C LEU A 306 -10.61 -5.12 7.19
N PHE A 307 -9.98 -5.72 6.17
CA PHE A 307 -10.50 -6.91 5.49
C PHE A 307 -10.62 -8.10 6.44
N ALA A 308 -9.57 -8.35 7.21
CA ALA A 308 -9.57 -9.46 8.16
C ALA A 308 -10.60 -9.27 9.29
N LYS A 309 -10.78 -8.03 9.78
CA LYS A 309 -11.86 -7.71 10.74
C LYS A 309 -13.25 -7.97 10.14
N TYR A 310 -13.46 -7.61 8.89
CA TYR A 310 -14.71 -7.91 8.17
C TYR A 310 -14.96 -9.43 8.08
N TYR A 311 -13.92 -10.21 7.73
CA TYR A 311 -14.03 -11.66 7.61
C TYR A 311 -14.31 -12.33 8.97
N LEU A 312 -13.67 -11.88 10.04
CA LEU A 312 -13.92 -12.36 11.39
C LEU A 312 -15.36 -12.11 11.83
N SER A 313 -15.93 -10.95 11.50
CA SER A 313 -17.32 -10.63 11.84
C SER A 313 -18.35 -11.54 11.16
N ARG A 314 -17.95 -12.19 10.06
CA ARG A 314 -18.77 -13.09 9.23
C ARG A 314 -18.23 -14.52 9.16
N LEU A 315 -17.41 -14.90 10.12
CA LEU A 315 -16.74 -16.20 10.11
C LEU A 315 -17.71 -17.40 10.02
N SER A 316 -18.94 -17.25 10.53
CA SER A 316 -19.99 -18.29 10.43
C SER A 316 -20.44 -18.59 9.00
N GLU A 317 -20.28 -17.64 8.08
CA GLU A 317 -20.64 -17.76 6.67
C GLU A 317 -19.53 -18.46 5.85
N ILE A 318 -18.30 -18.47 6.35
CA ILE A 318 -17.16 -19.12 5.70
C ILE A 318 -17.20 -20.62 6.00
N GLN A 319 -17.26 -21.44 4.97
CA GLN A 319 -17.21 -22.89 5.09
C GLN A 319 -15.79 -23.43 5.08
N ASP A 320 -14.97 -22.97 4.13
CA ASP A 320 -13.60 -23.46 3.94
C ASP A 320 -12.70 -22.30 3.44
N LEU A 321 -11.49 -22.23 3.98
CA LEU A 321 -10.42 -21.30 3.60
C LEU A 321 -9.18 -22.03 3.05
N SER A 322 -9.27 -23.34 2.78
CA SER A 322 -8.13 -24.14 2.31
C SER A 322 -7.57 -23.69 0.96
N MET A 323 -8.39 -22.95 0.16
CA MET A 323 -7.96 -22.35 -1.09
C MET A 323 -6.97 -21.19 -0.87
N LEU A 324 -6.95 -20.54 0.28
CA LEU A 324 -6.00 -19.47 0.57
C LEU A 324 -4.61 -20.05 0.82
N LYS A 325 -3.64 -19.64 0.02
CA LYS A 325 -2.23 -20.06 0.07
C LYS A 325 -1.30 -18.97 0.57
N GLY A 326 -1.78 -17.73 0.67
CA GLY A 326 -1.08 -16.60 1.26
C GLY A 326 -2.06 -15.50 1.66
N ILE A 327 -1.91 -14.99 2.89
CA ILE A 327 -2.62 -13.79 3.36
C ILE A 327 -1.56 -12.87 3.95
N LEU A 328 -1.43 -11.67 3.38
CA LEU A 328 -0.57 -10.61 3.89
C LEU A 328 -1.40 -9.39 4.23
N LEU A 329 -1.38 -9.00 5.48
CA LEU A 329 -2.02 -7.78 5.96
C LEU A 329 -0.98 -6.67 6.15
N GLY A 330 -1.23 -5.53 5.54
CA GLY A 330 -0.31 -4.39 5.61
C GLY A 330 -1.01 -3.05 5.66
N GLY A 331 -0.24 -1.99 5.88
CA GLY A 331 -0.72 -0.60 5.85
C GLY A 331 -1.15 -0.04 7.21
N SER A 332 -1.45 -0.85 8.20
CA SER A 332 -1.62 -0.45 9.61
C SER A 332 -1.18 -1.56 10.55
N LYS A 333 -0.82 -1.17 11.78
CA LYS A 333 -0.35 -2.12 12.80
C LYS A 333 -1.48 -3.05 13.25
N MET A 334 -1.13 -4.30 13.50
CA MET A 334 -1.95 -5.27 14.20
C MET A 334 -1.23 -5.75 15.45
N THR A 335 -1.98 -6.00 16.52
CA THR A 335 -1.40 -6.57 17.74
C THR A 335 -1.18 -8.07 17.60
N LYS A 336 -0.32 -8.61 18.48
CA LYS A 336 -0.11 -10.06 18.54
C LYS A 336 -1.40 -10.81 18.80
N GLU A 337 -2.21 -10.30 19.74
CA GLU A 337 -3.48 -10.87 20.16
C GLU A 337 -4.50 -10.90 19.02
N GLU A 338 -4.56 -9.84 18.21
CA GLU A 338 -5.43 -9.80 17.02
C GLU A 338 -5.01 -10.86 16.00
N LEU A 339 -3.72 -11.00 15.71
CA LEU A 339 -3.20 -11.99 14.77
C LEU A 339 -3.39 -13.42 15.29
N ASP A 340 -3.10 -13.69 16.57
CA ASP A 340 -3.31 -15.00 17.19
C ASP A 340 -4.79 -15.41 17.16
N ALA A 341 -5.70 -14.46 17.42
CA ALA A 341 -7.14 -14.69 17.35
C ALA A 341 -7.61 -15.00 15.92
N MET A 342 -7.07 -14.29 14.92
CA MET A 342 -7.34 -14.55 13.51
C MET A 342 -6.85 -15.93 13.08
N ASP A 343 -5.60 -16.27 13.39
CA ASP A 343 -5.03 -17.58 13.09
C ASP A 343 -5.89 -18.70 13.66
N ALA A 344 -6.26 -18.58 14.94
CA ALA A 344 -7.11 -19.57 15.60
C ALA A 344 -8.52 -19.67 15.00
N ALA A 345 -9.09 -18.55 14.56
CA ALA A 345 -10.42 -18.50 13.96
C ALA A 345 -10.41 -19.07 12.53
N PHE A 346 -9.44 -18.70 11.72
CA PHE A 346 -9.33 -19.12 10.32
C PHE A 346 -8.88 -20.58 10.20
N ALA A 347 -8.01 -21.06 11.08
CA ALA A 347 -7.64 -22.49 11.15
C ALA A 347 -8.85 -23.39 11.35
N LYS A 348 -9.87 -22.98 12.14
CA LYS A 348 -11.14 -23.71 12.29
C LYS A 348 -11.97 -23.77 11.00
N ARG A 349 -11.60 -22.96 10.00
CA ARG A 349 -12.22 -22.91 8.66
C ARG A 349 -11.28 -23.45 7.57
N GLY A 350 -10.31 -24.28 7.94
CA GLY A 350 -9.44 -24.97 6.98
C GLY A 350 -8.21 -24.20 6.51
N LEU A 351 -7.97 -22.95 6.98
CA LEU A 351 -6.73 -22.25 6.67
C LEU A 351 -5.54 -23.01 7.26
N GLN A 352 -4.53 -23.29 6.41
CA GLN A 352 -3.37 -24.10 6.78
C GLN A 352 -2.06 -23.29 6.87
N ILE A 353 -2.16 -22.01 6.68
CA ILE A 353 -1.03 -21.05 6.74
C ILE A 353 -1.33 -19.98 7.78
N PRO A 354 -0.31 -19.30 8.33
CA PRO A 354 -0.54 -18.16 9.20
C PRO A 354 -1.11 -16.97 8.43
N VAL A 355 -1.84 -16.11 9.12
CA VAL A 355 -2.16 -14.76 8.65
C VAL A 355 -0.92 -13.90 8.85
N CYS A 356 -0.25 -13.58 7.77
CA CYS A 356 0.96 -12.79 7.82
C CYS A 356 0.65 -11.31 7.88
N ASN A 357 1.48 -10.54 8.56
CA ASN A 357 1.47 -9.09 8.47
C ASN A 357 2.82 -8.56 8.02
N GLY A 358 2.82 -7.35 7.46
CA GLY A 358 4.02 -6.72 6.94
C GLY A 358 4.04 -5.23 7.16
N TYR A 359 5.23 -4.68 7.07
CA TYR A 359 5.55 -3.27 7.15
C TYR A 359 6.15 -2.80 5.83
N GLY A 360 5.74 -1.62 5.42
CA GLY A 360 6.28 -0.98 4.24
C GLY A 360 5.64 0.37 3.98
N GLN A 361 6.19 1.05 3.00
CA GLN A 361 5.74 2.39 2.63
C GLN A 361 5.95 2.65 1.15
N ASN A 362 5.20 3.61 0.63
CA ASN A 362 5.25 3.95 -0.79
C ASN A 362 6.68 4.36 -1.22
N GLU A 363 7.41 5.06 -0.35
CA GLU A 363 8.78 5.51 -0.58
C GLU A 363 9.79 4.35 -0.77
N MET A 364 9.45 3.15 -0.31
CA MET A 364 10.29 1.95 -0.47
C MET A 364 9.75 0.99 -1.55
N GLY A 365 8.82 1.46 -2.39
CA GLY A 365 8.18 0.64 -3.41
C GLY A 365 7.26 -0.44 -2.84
N GLY A 366 6.79 -0.27 -1.59
CA GLY A 366 5.93 -1.20 -0.88
C GLY A 366 6.63 -1.88 0.28
N ALA A 367 6.91 -3.18 0.19
CA ALA A 367 7.40 -4.00 1.30
C ALA A 367 8.83 -3.64 1.78
N VAL A 368 8.99 -3.51 3.08
CA VAL A 368 10.26 -3.35 3.80
C VAL A 368 10.56 -4.57 4.66
N ALA A 369 9.58 -5.03 5.44
CA ALA A 369 9.66 -6.24 6.25
C ALA A 369 8.35 -7.01 6.17
N LEU A 370 8.42 -8.33 6.08
CA LEU A 370 7.27 -9.22 5.95
C LEU A 370 7.39 -10.41 6.90
N ASN A 371 6.30 -10.77 7.54
CA ASN A 371 6.06 -12.15 7.94
C ASN A 371 5.66 -12.95 6.69
N THR A 372 6.05 -14.19 6.61
CA THR A 372 5.79 -15.07 5.46
C THR A 372 5.14 -16.36 5.90
N VAL A 373 4.71 -17.19 4.95
CA VAL A 373 4.01 -18.43 5.25
C VAL A 373 4.86 -19.45 6.01
N HIS A 374 6.19 -19.41 5.86
CA HIS A 374 7.11 -20.32 6.55
C HIS A 374 7.82 -19.67 7.75
N HIS A 375 7.93 -18.35 7.77
CA HIS A 375 8.64 -17.58 8.79
C HIS A 375 7.76 -16.45 9.32
N ASN A 376 6.91 -16.78 10.29
CA ASN A 376 5.93 -15.86 10.88
C ASN A 376 6.15 -15.72 12.39
N LYS A 377 6.09 -14.47 12.88
CA LYS A 377 6.17 -14.14 14.29
C LYS A 377 5.14 -13.07 14.65
N ASN A 378 3.97 -13.48 15.10
CA ASN A 378 2.88 -12.57 15.43
C ASN A 378 3.32 -11.50 16.42
N GLY A 379 2.91 -10.25 16.17
CA GLY A 379 3.32 -9.07 16.92
C GLY A 379 4.56 -8.37 16.35
N SER A 380 5.35 -9.02 15.47
CA SER A 380 6.38 -8.37 14.67
C SER A 380 5.80 -7.86 13.35
N ALA A 381 6.54 -7.00 12.68
CA ALA A 381 6.28 -6.60 11.29
C ALA A 381 6.95 -7.54 10.27
N GLY A 382 7.50 -8.66 10.74
CA GLY A 382 8.29 -9.58 9.94
C GLY A 382 9.79 -9.24 9.91
N TYR A 383 10.52 -9.87 9.02
CA TYR A 383 11.94 -9.63 8.80
C TYR A 383 12.16 -8.85 7.50
N PRO A 384 13.28 -8.08 7.37
CA PRO A 384 13.56 -7.32 6.16
C PRO A 384 13.47 -8.21 4.90
N VAL A 385 12.75 -7.75 3.89
CA VAL A 385 12.67 -8.48 2.62
C VAL A 385 14.02 -8.44 1.90
N ILE A 386 14.25 -9.41 1.02
CA ILE A 386 15.48 -9.48 0.23
C ILE A 386 15.75 -8.15 -0.50
N GLY A 387 17.02 -7.74 -0.56
CA GLY A 387 17.39 -6.44 -1.15
C GLY A 387 17.05 -5.22 -0.29
N THR A 388 16.61 -5.43 0.96
CA THR A 388 16.32 -4.34 1.90
C THR A 388 17.19 -4.44 3.14
N MET A 389 17.79 -3.32 3.50
CA MET A 389 18.55 -3.15 4.74
C MET A 389 17.77 -2.28 5.71
N VAL A 390 17.76 -2.68 6.97
CA VAL A 390 17.16 -1.94 8.08
C VAL A 390 18.24 -1.67 9.12
N LYS A 391 18.29 -0.45 9.62
CA LYS A 391 19.18 -0.02 10.70
C LYS A 391 18.34 0.68 11.76
N ILE A 392 18.55 0.33 13.03
CA ILE A 392 17.89 0.99 14.15
C ILE A 392 18.89 1.92 14.81
N VAL A 393 18.59 3.22 14.91
CA VAL A 393 19.51 4.22 15.41
C VAL A 393 18.92 5.04 16.56
N ASP A 394 19.77 5.51 17.44
CA ASP A 394 19.39 6.54 18.41
C ASP A 394 19.01 7.84 17.68
N ARG A 395 17.86 8.39 18.00
CA ARG A 395 17.28 9.54 17.30
C ARG A 395 18.13 10.82 17.40
N GLY A 396 18.90 10.98 18.48
CA GLY A 396 19.70 12.20 18.73
C GLY A 396 21.08 12.14 18.10
N THR A 397 21.70 10.97 18.11
CA THR A 397 23.11 10.78 17.68
C THR A 397 23.22 10.08 16.33
N PHE A 398 22.18 9.42 15.85
CA PHE A 398 22.15 8.53 14.71
C PHE A 398 23.13 7.35 14.79
N ASN A 399 23.65 7.05 15.98
CA ASN A 399 24.42 5.84 16.21
C ASN A 399 23.50 4.63 16.24
N GLU A 400 23.93 3.52 15.63
CA GLU A 400 23.16 2.28 15.64
C GLU A 400 23.04 1.75 17.08
N VAL A 401 21.84 1.25 17.42
CA VAL A 401 21.56 0.61 18.71
C VAL A 401 21.52 -0.91 18.57
N GLY A 402 21.71 -1.63 19.68
CA GLY A 402 21.68 -3.09 19.70
C GLY A 402 20.28 -3.68 19.55
N PHE A 403 20.24 -5.02 19.49
CA PHE A 403 18.98 -5.77 19.48
C PHE A 403 18.08 -5.40 20.68
N ASN A 404 16.77 -5.52 20.49
CA ASN A 404 15.75 -5.23 21.49
C ASN A 404 15.78 -3.80 22.06
N THR A 405 16.49 -2.88 21.39
CA THR A 405 16.58 -1.47 21.79
C THR A 405 15.79 -0.61 20.81
N VAL A 406 14.80 0.13 21.32
CA VAL A 406 13.97 1.00 20.50
C VAL A 406 14.77 2.20 19.99
N GLY A 407 14.67 2.45 18.69
CA GLY A 407 15.27 3.58 18.00
C GLY A 407 14.51 4.00 16.76
N LEU A 408 15.05 4.96 16.04
CA LEU A 408 14.54 5.38 14.73
C LEU A 408 14.90 4.35 13.66
N ILE A 409 13.96 3.95 12.85
CA ILE A 409 14.15 3.00 11.76
C ILE A 409 14.66 3.73 10.54
N LEU A 410 15.83 3.35 10.08
CA LEU A 410 16.40 3.77 8.81
C LEU A 410 16.38 2.59 7.83
N GLU A 411 16.11 2.89 6.56
CA GLU A 411 15.91 1.90 5.51
C GLU A 411 16.75 2.21 4.29
N GLN A 412 17.19 1.16 3.60
CA GLN A 412 17.95 1.27 2.36
C GLN A 412 17.56 0.10 1.44
N SER A 413 17.26 0.40 0.16
CA SER A 413 16.93 -0.60 -0.86
C SER A 413 17.05 0.02 -2.25
N ASP A 414 17.33 -0.80 -3.26
CA ASP A 414 17.29 -0.38 -4.67
C ASP A 414 15.87 -0.02 -5.14
N SER A 415 14.84 -0.43 -4.40
CA SER A 415 13.44 -0.03 -4.63
C SER A 415 13.06 1.32 -4.00
N GLN A 416 14.00 1.98 -3.29
CA GLN A 416 13.76 3.29 -2.69
C GLN A 416 13.38 4.30 -3.77
N PHE A 417 12.37 5.13 -3.49
CA PHE A 417 11.88 6.17 -4.39
C PHE A 417 13.00 7.11 -4.89
N VAL A 418 12.82 7.68 -6.06
CA VAL A 418 13.79 8.63 -6.62
C VAL A 418 13.74 9.96 -5.86
N ARG A 419 12.52 10.53 -5.74
CA ARG A 419 12.27 11.82 -5.09
C ARG A 419 10.78 12.05 -4.83
N TYR A 420 10.47 13.06 -4.07
CA TYR A 420 9.14 13.69 -4.11
C TYR A 420 9.10 14.67 -5.28
N LEU A 421 8.06 14.57 -6.12
CA LEU A 421 7.88 15.42 -7.31
C LEU A 421 7.72 16.88 -6.87
N ASP A 422 8.50 17.78 -7.48
CA ASP A 422 8.52 19.21 -7.21
C ASP A 422 8.78 19.63 -5.74
N MET A 423 9.34 18.70 -4.94
CA MET A 423 9.63 18.92 -3.52
C MET A 423 11.09 18.57 -3.16
N PRO A 424 12.10 19.29 -3.68
CA PRO A 424 13.52 18.94 -3.48
C PRO A 424 13.95 19.01 -2.00
N GLU A 425 13.45 19.98 -1.25
CA GLU A 425 13.76 20.11 0.18
C GLU A 425 13.19 18.94 1.00
N ARG A 426 11.96 18.51 0.70
CA ARG A 426 11.34 17.33 1.34
C ARG A 426 12.08 16.05 0.97
N THR A 427 12.55 15.95 -0.26
CA THR A 427 13.39 14.81 -0.71
C THR A 427 14.69 14.75 0.07
N ALA A 428 15.36 15.89 0.24
CA ALA A 428 16.59 15.97 1.03
C ALA A 428 16.36 15.62 2.52
N GLN A 429 15.25 16.07 3.11
CA GLN A 429 14.89 15.76 4.50
C GLN A 429 14.55 14.29 4.74
N ALA A 430 14.08 13.59 3.71
CA ALA A 430 13.76 12.16 3.79
C ALA A 430 15.01 11.27 3.80
N LYS A 431 16.17 11.82 3.47
CA LYS A 431 17.43 11.09 3.38
C LYS A 431 18.38 11.54 4.49
N ILE A 432 18.96 10.56 5.19
CA ILE A 432 19.95 10.79 6.25
C ILE A 432 21.29 10.26 5.80
N LYS A 433 22.30 11.11 5.79
CA LYS A 433 23.69 10.71 5.56
C LYS A 433 24.36 10.45 6.91
N LEU A 434 24.76 9.21 7.13
CA LEU A 434 25.46 8.80 8.35
C LEU A 434 26.96 9.16 8.30
N GLN A 435 27.66 9.03 9.44
CA GLN A 435 29.08 9.37 9.57
C GLN A 435 29.99 8.50 8.67
N ASP A 436 29.57 7.27 8.35
CA ASP A 436 30.27 6.37 7.44
C ASP A 436 30.09 6.74 5.95
N GLY A 437 29.34 7.81 5.68
CA GLY A 437 29.01 8.30 4.32
C GLY A 437 27.84 7.60 3.66
N SER A 438 27.26 6.56 4.27
CA SER A 438 26.08 5.87 3.74
C SER A 438 24.84 6.77 3.84
N GLU A 439 23.96 6.69 2.83
CA GLU A 439 22.69 7.41 2.78
C GLU A 439 21.54 6.44 3.04
N TRP A 440 20.63 6.83 3.93
CA TRP A 440 19.51 6.03 4.38
C TRP A 440 18.20 6.82 4.28
N PHE A 441 17.13 6.13 3.94
CA PHE A 441 15.79 6.71 4.04
C PHE A 441 15.35 6.78 5.50
N ASN A 442 14.83 7.94 5.91
CA ASN A 442 14.24 8.17 7.21
C ASN A 442 12.75 7.78 7.19
N SER A 443 12.44 6.61 7.70
CA SER A 443 11.04 6.14 7.76
C SER A 443 10.14 7.02 8.63
N THR A 444 10.74 7.77 9.56
CA THR A 444 10.05 8.44 10.68
C THR A 444 9.36 7.48 11.66
N ASP A 445 9.48 6.20 11.46
CA ASP A 445 8.95 5.17 12.35
C ASP A 445 9.97 4.79 13.43
N MET A 446 9.47 4.47 14.61
CA MET A 446 10.25 3.98 15.75
C MET A 446 10.03 2.48 15.91
N GLY A 447 11.08 1.77 16.30
CA GLY A 447 10.98 0.34 16.51
C GLY A 447 12.27 -0.29 16.99
N TYR A 448 12.29 -1.59 17.07
CA TYR A 448 13.47 -2.39 17.41
C TYR A 448 13.50 -3.69 16.59
N MET A 449 14.63 -4.32 16.54
CA MET A 449 14.82 -5.63 15.94
C MET A 449 15.20 -6.63 17.03
N ASP A 450 14.62 -7.81 17.00
CA ASP A 450 15.00 -8.88 17.90
C ASP A 450 16.23 -9.68 17.36
N GLU A 451 16.76 -10.57 18.17
CA GLU A 451 17.95 -11.38 17.85
C GLU A 451 17.72 -12.36 16.70
N ASP A 452 16.45 -12.67 16.40
CA ASP A 452 16.07 -13.47 15.25
C ASP A 452 15.99 -12.66 13.96
N GLY A 453 16.02 -11.32 14.03
CA GLY A 453 15.95 -10.42 12.89
C GLY A 453 14.54 -9.97 12.54
N PHE A 454 13.58 -10.20 13.42
CA PHE A 454 12.22 -9.66 13.24
C PHE A 454 12.14 -8.22 13.73
N LEU A 455 11.48 -7.38 12.91
CA LEU A 455 11.29 -5.95 13.16
C LEU A 455 9.98 -5.72 13.94
N TYR A 456 10.02 -4.87 14.94
CA TYR A 456 8.85 -4.44 15.72
C TYR A 456 8.67 -2.94 15.62
N ILE A 457 7.50 -2.50 15.14
CA ILE A 457 7.16 -1.08 15.03
C ILE A 457 6.47 -0.64 16.31
N THR A 458 7.02 0.38 16.98
CA THR A 458 6.49 0.87 18.27
C THR A 458 5.75 2.20 18.15
N GLY A 459 5.92 2.96 17.06
CA GLY A 459 5.23 4.23 16.84
C GLY A 459 5.88 5.10 15.79
N ARG A 460 5.49 6.38 15.73
CA ARG A 460 6.03 7.37 14.79
C ARG A 460 6.64 8.58 15.49
N THR A 461 7.74 9.09 14.93
CA THR A 461 8.38 10.32 15.45
C THR A 461 7.50 11.55 15.28
N THR A 462 6.59 11.55 14.33
CA THR A 462 5.65 12.65 14.04
C THR A 462 4.43 12.68 14.95
N ARG A 463 4.20 11.63 15.73
CA ARG A 463 3.10 11.51 16.69
C ARG A 463 3.60 11.52 18.11
N VAL A 464 4.55 12.42 18.39
CA VAL A 464 5.11 12.65 19.73
C VAL A 464 4.83 14.09 20.11
N VAL A 465 4.23 14.29 21.26
CA VAL A 465 3.98 15.58 21.87
C VAL A 465 4.86 15.77 23.09
N ILE A 466 5.04 17.01 23.54
CA ILE A 466 5.69 17.33 24.80
C ILE A 466 4.60 17.67 25.81
N LYS A 467 4.45 16.84 26.82
CA LYS A 467 3.49 17.05 27.91
C LYS A 467 4.25 17.12 29.25
N LEU A 468 4.16 18.25 29.95
CA LEU A 468 4.88 18.49 31.21
C LEU A 468 6.39 18.18 31.10
N ASP A 469 7.05 18.66 30.05
CA ASP A 469 8.47 18.45 29.72
C ASP A 469 8.85 16.99 29.38
N HIS A 470 7.86 16.09 29.27
CA HIS A 470 8.07 14.70 28.86
C HIS A 470 7.62 14.47 27.41
N LYS A 471 8.44 13.72 26.66
CA LYS A 471 8.05 13.26 25.31
C LYS A 471 7.08 12.10 25.43
N VAL A 472 5.87 12.30 24.92
CA VAL A 472 4.78 11.31 24.96
C VAL A 472 4.41 10.91 23.54
N SER A 473 4.41 9.63 23.27
CA SER A 473 3.96 9.06 21.99
C SER A 473 2.45 8.84 22.02
N LEU A 474 1.73 9.47 21.10
CA LEU A 474 0.29 9.29 20.96
C LEU A 474 -0.05 7.85 20.53
N ASP A 475 0.85 7.19 19.76
CA ASP A 475 0.68 5.80 19.36
C ASP A 475 0.74 4.85 20.56
N VAL A 476 1.60 5.12 21.54
CA VAL A 476 1.70 4.33 22.78
C VAL A 476 0.43 4.46 23.63
N ILE A 477 -0.13 5.67 23.69
CA ILE A 477 -1.41 5.88 24.41
C ILE A 477 -2.51 5.05 23.73
N GLU A 478 -2.62 5.12 22.40
CA GLU A 478 -3.62 4.34 21.65
C GLU A 478 -3.51 2.84 21.89
N GLU A 479 -2.28 2.33 21.88
CA GLU A 479 -2.01 0.90 22.05
C GLU A 479 -2.47 0.42 23.43
N LYS A 480 -2.07 1.13 24.49
CA LYS A 480 -2.49 0.83 25.86
C LYS A 480 -4.00 0.98 26.07
N MET A 481 -4.62 1.95 25.41
CA MET A 481 -6.08 2.10 25.47
C MET A 481 -6.81 0.94 24.80
N LYS A 482 -6.30 0.42 23.66
CA LYS A 482 -6.87 -0.75 22.97
C LYS A 482 -6.76 -2.05 23.78
N GLU A 483 -5.81 -2.14 24.70
CA GLU A 483 -5.70 -3.29 25.61
C GLU A 483 -6.81 -3.31 26.68
N MET A 484 -7.54 -2.18 26.87
CA MET A 484 -8.64 -2.12 27.86
C MET A 484 -9.86 -2.88 27.34
N PRO A 485 -10.48 -3.75 28.18
CA PRO A 485 -11.57 -4.64 27.74
C PRO A 485 -12.81 -3.93 27.21
N GLU A 486 -13.02 -2.68 27.61
CA GLU A 486 -14.18 -1.86 27.25
C GLU A 486 -14.01 -1.18 25.89
N ILE A 487 -12.77 -0.97 25.43
CA ILE A 487 -12.46 -0.22 24.22
C ILE A 487 -12.40 -1.18 23.02
N ASP A 488 -13.01 -0.76 21.93
CA ASP A 488 -12.93 -1.45 20.64
C ASP A 488 -11.81 -0.85 19.78
N GLU A 489 -11.86 0.46 19.57
CA GLU A 489 -10.83 1.20 18.87
C GLU A 489 -10.50 2.51 19.58
N ALA A 490 -9.25 2.97 19.45
CA ALA A 490 -8.79 4.24 19.97
C ALA A 490 -7.97 4.98 18.91
N ALA A 491 -8.15 6.30 18.86
CA ALA A 491 -7.33 7.22 18.09
C ALA A 491 -7.00 8.43 18.97
N VAL A 492 -5.72 8.73 19.14
CA VAL A 492 -5.28 9.82 20.00
C VAL A 492 -4.67 10.92 19.15
N VAL A 493 -5.14 12.15 19.32
CA VAL A 493 -4.62 13.33 18.61
C VAL A 493 -4.27 14.42 19.61
N ALA A 494 -3.38 15.32 19.18
CA ALA A 494 -3.10 16.54 19.92
C ALA A 494 -3.64 17.74 19.15
N ASN A 495 -3.94 18.82 19.86
CA ASN A 495 -4.23 20.11 19.25
C ASN A 495 -2.99 20.69 18.55
N GLY A 496 -3.17 21.73 17.73
CA GLY A 496 -2.09 22.34 16.96
C GLY A 496 -0.90 22.86 17.78
N SER A 497 -1.10 23.22 19.08
CA SER A 497 -0.02 23.58 20.01
C SER A 497 0.67 22.36 20.64
N GLY A 498 0.08 21.17 20.56
CA GLY A 498 0.57 19.97 21.25
C GLY A 498 0.31 19.94 22.76
N GLU A 499 -0.44 20.90 23.29
CA GLU A 499 -0.69 21.05 24.73
C GLU A 499 -1.86 20.20 25.23
N ALA A 500 -2.85 19.94 24.36
CA ALA A 500 -4.01 19.13 24.70
C ALA A 500 -4.01 17.82 23.90
N VAL A 501 -4.07 16.70 24.60
CA VAL A 501 -4.13 15.34 24.03
C VAL A 501 -5.55 14.79 24.23
N VAL A 502 -6.22 14.45 23.13
CA VAL A 502 -7.59 13.93 23.13
C VAL A 502 -7.61 12.52 22.57
N ALA A 503 -8.23 11.61 23.30
CA ALA A 503 -8.47 10.25 22.85
C ALA A 503 -9.92 10.12 22.35
N PHE A 504 -10.07 9.71 21.09
CA PHE A 504 -11.34 9.32 20.51
C PHE A 504 -11.45 7.80 20.57
N VAL A 505 -12.53 7.27 21.13
CA VAL A 505 -12.68 5.84 21.33
C VAL A 505 -14.05 5.34 20.87
N SER A 506 -14.08 4.19 20.22
CA SER A 506 -15.26 3.36 20.10
C SER A 506 -15.22 2.24 21.17
N CYS A 507 -16.36 1.85 21.69
CA CYS A 507 -16.42 1.00 22.85
C CYS A 507 -17.25 -0.26 22.62
N LYS A 508 -16.76 -1.39 23.14
CA LYS A 508 -17.48 -2.69 23.20
C LYS A 508 -18.57 -2.66 24.25
N LYS A 509 -18.40 -1.83 25.29
CA LYS A 509 -19.34 -1.64 26.40
C LYS A 509 -19.44 -0.16 26.73
N ALA A 510 -20.58 0.26 27.25
CA ALA A 510 -20.75 1.64 27.70
C ALA A 510 -19.73 1.98 28.79
N ILE A 511 -19.02 3.08 28.62
CA ILE A 511 -18.07 3.64 29.59
C ILE A 511 -18.48 5.05 29.99
N ASN A 512 -18.01 5.48 31.16
CA ASN A 512 -18.03 6.87 31.54
C ASN A 512 -16.62 7.46 31.34
N PRO A 513 -16.43 8.44 30.43
CA PRO A 513 -15.11 9.01 30.13
C PRO A 513 -14.39 9.61 31.35
N GLU A 514 -15.13 10.27 32.24
CA GLU A 514 -14.55 10.88 33.44
C GLU A 514 -14.03 9.82 34.42
N THR A 515 -14.78 8.74 34.61
CA THR A 515 -14.35 7.61 35.44
C THR A 515 -13.12 6.93 34.85
N MET A 516 -13.09 6.73 33.53
CA MET A 516 -11.94 6.13 32.85
C MET A 516 -10.69 7.02 32.96
N LEU A 517 -10.81 8.33 32.77
CA LEU A 517 -9.71 9.26 32.99
C LEU A 517 -9.19 9.25 34.44
N ALA A 518 -10.09 9.15 35.43
CA ALA A 518 -9.72 9.01 36.83
C ALA A 518 -8.95 7.73 37.11
N ASP A 519 -9.37 6.61 36.54
CA ASP A 519 -8.69 5.32 36.66
C ASP A 519 -7.32 5.31 35.98
N MET A 520 -7.20 5.96 34.80
CA MET A 520 -5.92 6.18 34.13
C MET A 520 -4.97 7.00 35.00
N SER A 521 -5.45 8.13 35.51
CA SER A 521 -4.67 9.02 36.40
C SER A 521 -4.24 8.34 37.71
N ALA A 522 -5.02 7.37 38.17
CA ALA A 522 -4.71 6.54 39.34
C ALA A 522 -3.75 5.39 39.06
N GLY A 523 -3.23 5.27 37.79
CA GLY A 523 -2.28 4.24 37.38
C GLY A 523 -2.88 2.84 37.22
N LYS A 524 -4.22 2.69 37.17
CA LYS A 524 -4.89 1.40 37.08
C LYS A 524 -4.85 0.77 35.68
N THR A 525 -4.41 1.53 34.67
CA THR A 525 -4.52 1.17 33.25
C THR A 525 -3.17 0.95 32.56
N GLY A 526 -2.07 0.97 33.32
CA GLY A 526 -0.72 0.81 32.76
C GLY A 526 -0.18 2.05 32.02
N LEU A 527 -0.99 3.14 31.90
CA LEU A 527 -0.52 4.42 31.42
C LEU A 527 0.28 5.15 32.51
N SER A 528 1.39 5.79 32.13
CA SER A 528 2.06 6.74 33.02
C SER A 528 1.24 8.01 33.14
N ILE A 529 1.47 8.81 34.18
CA ILE A 529 0.75 10.08 34.39
C ILE A 529 0.89 11.05 33.20
N PHE A 530 1.98 10.96 32.46
CA PHE A 530 2.23 11.79 31.26
C PHE A 530 1.47 11.29 30.02
N GLU A 531 1.11 10.01 29.98
CA GLU A 531 0.39 9.36 28.89
C GLU A 531 -1.13 9.45 29.04
N VAL A 532 -1.64 9.92 30.17
CA VAL A 532 -3.09 10.11 30.36
C VAL A 532 -3.60 11.19 29.41
N PRO A 533 -4.58 10.93 28.54
CA PRO A 533 -5.20 11.96 27.71
C PRO A 533 -5.84 13.05 28.58
N ASP A 534 -5.95 14.25 28.05
CA ASP A 534 -6.64 15.35 28.76
C ASP A 534 -8.17 15.19 28.65
N ARG A 535 -8.64 14.49 27.61
CA ARG A 535 -10.04 14.24 27.36
C ARG A 535 -10.25 12.93 26.59
N ILE A 536 -11.38 12.26 26.85
CA ILE A 536 -11.86 11.12 26.09
C ILE A 536 -13.19 11.50 25.42
N GLU A 537 -13.27 11.32 24.09
CA GLU A 537 -14.47 11.51 23.30
C GLU A 537 -14.98 10.16 22.80
N LEU A 538 -16.28 9.93 23.00
CA LEU A 538 -16.93 8.68 22.56
C LEU A 538 -17.48 8.85 21.14
N LEU A 539 -17.08 7.97 20.25
CA LEU A 539 -17.62 7.86 18.89
C LEU A 539 -18.21 6.46 18.71
N SER A 540 -19.31 6.38 17.98
CA SER A 540 -19.87 5.06 17.59
C SER A 540 -18.93 4.31 16.64
N VAL A 541 -18.24 5.05 15.76
CA VAL A 541 -17.23 4.55 14.82
C VAL A 541 -16.19 5.65 14.64
N LEU A 542 -14.92 5.30 14.60
CA LEU A 542 -13.85 6.25 14.28
C LEU A 542 -13.91 6.63 12.79
N PRO A 543 -13.70 7.92 12.45
CA PRO A 543 -13.67 8.35 11.06
C PRO A 543 -12.52 7.69 10.32
N ARG A 544 -12.76 7.34 9.05
CA ARG A 544 -11.77 6.67 8.21
C ARG A 544 -11.66 7.32 6.85
N MET A 545 -10.44 7.33 6.34
CA MET A 545 -10.16 7.63 4.93
C MET A 545 -10.68 6.49 4.04
N ASN A 546 -10.80 6.72 2.74
CA ASN A 546 -11.27 5.73 1.76
C ASN A 546 -10.39 4.46 1.70
N ASN A 547 -9.13 4.55 2.11
CA ASN A 547 -8.21 3.41 2.23
C ASN A 547 -8.40 2.59 3.53
N GLY A 548 -9.40 2.92 4.35
CA GLY A 548 -9.75 2.23 5.59
C GLY A 548 -8.92 2.64 6.82
N LYS A 549 -7.90 3.50 6.67
CA LYS A 549 -7.13 4.03 7.80
C LYS A 549 -7.92 5.08 8.57
N ILE A 550 -7.65 5.20 9.87
CA ILE A 550 -8.24 6.25 10.70
C ILE A 550 -7.84 7.62 10.14
N ASP A 551 -8.82 8.51 10.04
CA ASP A 551 -8.62 9.90 9.62
C ASP A 551 -8.22 10.76 10.81
N TYR A 552 -6.93 10.78 11.11
CA TYR A 552 -6.38 11.57 12.21
C TYR A 552 -6.44 13.08 11.98
N MET A 553 -6.52 13.52 10.71
CA MET A 553 -6.65 14.95 10.41
C MET A 553 -8.04 15.45 10.78
N LEU A 554 -9.08 14.74 10.36
CA LEU A 554 -10.46 15.08 10.72
C LEU A 554 -10.65 15.11 12.24
N LEU A 555 -10.02 14.17 12.97
CA LEU A 555 -10.05 14.15 14.43
C LEU A 555 -9.29 15.35 15.03
N ALA A 556 -8.11 15.67 14.52
CA ALA A 556 -7.32 16.81 14.99
C ALA A 556 -8.02 18.15 14.73
N ASP A 557 -8.63 18.32 13.56
CA ASP A 557 -9.42 19.50 13.20
C ASP A 557 -10.60 19.68 14.14
N SER A 558 -11.27 18.61 14.55
CA SER A 558 -12.35 18.66 15.53
C SER A 558 -11.88 19.14 16.90
N VAL A 559 -10.66 18.81 17.30
CA VAL A 559 -10.06 19.29 18.56
C VAL A 559 -9.70 20.76 18.46
N ASN A 560 -9.18 21.23 17.33
CA ASN A 560 -8.83 22.63 17.10
C ASN A 560 -10.07 23.54 17.01
N ALA A 561 -11.19 23.04 16.49
CA ALA A 561 -12.44 23.79 16.37
C ALA A 561 -13.19 23.99 17.72
N LEU A 562 -12.83 23.22 18.75
CA LEU A 562 -13.44 23.28 20.09
C LEU A 562 -12.67 24.18 21.06
N GLN A 563 -11.61 24.86 20.65
CA GLN A 563 -10.88 25.90 21.34
C GLN A 563 -11.34 27.29 20.88
#